data_745fe5997cc931681e01e9c0c91fe065
#
_entry.id   745fe5997cc931681e01e9c0c91fe065
#
_cell.length_a   1.000
_cell.length_b   1.000
_cell.length_c   1.000
_cell.angle_alpha   90.00
_cell.angle_beta   90.00
_cell.angle_gamma   90.00
#
_symmetry.space_group_name_H-M   'P 1'
#
loop_
_entity.id
_entity.type
_entity.pdbx_description
1 polymer ?
#
loop_
_entity_poly.entity_id
_entity_poly.type
_entity_poly.pdbx_seq_one_letter_code
_entity_poly.pdbx_strand_id
1 'polypeptide(L)'
;MNENFMKEEPVLPLITSMALPMVISMMVNSLYNIVDSFFVAQISEEAMTALSIVFPVQNFINAVSIGFGVGINALIAYYLGAGNAETANRAAVHGMALSALHGIVLMAACIAVMPQFLSAFTNNAQVIDMGVRYSNIAFSFSLIIMLGLAFEKIFQAVGNMKVTMIALMAGCITNIILDPLLIFGIGPFPEWGIEGAAVATGIGQIVTLLIYLFVYKNYPLRIRLSRSYLTRDFALDFKLYAIGIPATLNLALPSLLVSSLNTILAAFSQSYIVVLGIYYKLQTFLYLPANGIIQGMRPLIGFNYGAGEHERVRKIYNTTLVLNAGIMLGGTAICLTVPDVLMAFFTDNAVTVDAGEQALRIICAGFIVSAVSITACGALEGLGKGVPSLVISLLRYVVIIIPAAWLLSRSFGAQGVWHAFWLAELVTAAAAQLVYKRFSK
;
A
#
# COMPACT_ATOMS: atom_id res chain seq x y z
N MET A 1 23.42 -10.74 -10.90
CA MET A 1 22.45 -10.63 -12.01
C MET A 1 22.85 -9.48 -12.90
N ASN A 2 22.82 -9.65 -14.20
CA ASN A 2 23.11 -8.56 -15.14
C ASN A 2 21.86 -7.69 -15.25
N GLU A 3 21.89 -6.44 -14.75
CA GLU A 3 20.72 -5.52 -14.76
C GLU A 3 20.37 -5.02 -16.16
N ASN A 4 21.17 -5.38 -17.16
CA ASN A 4 20.85 -5.09 -18.54
C ASN A 4 19.53 -5.74 -18.97
N PHE A 5 19.05 -6.78 -18.24
CA PHE A 5 17.73 -7.37 -18.51
C PHE A 5 16.60 -6.32 -18.45
N MET A 6 16.68 -5.34 -17.56
CA MET A 6 15.68 -4.25 -17.48
C MET A 6 15.67 -3.38 -18.74
N LYS A 7 16.81 -3.31 -19.44
CA LYS A 7 16.99 -2.56 -20.69
C LYS A 7 16.78 -3.38 -21.94
N GLU A 8 17.10 -4.69 -21.91
CA GLU A 8 17.23 -5.53 -23.10
C GLU A 8 16.03 -6.45 -23.32
N GLU A 9 15.41 -6.98 -22.25
CA GLU A 9 14.32 -7.95 -22.38
C GLU A 9 13.04 -7.35 -22.99
N PRO A 10 12.23 -8.15 -23.72
CA PRO A 10 10.92 -7.72 -24.22
C PRO A 10 10.03 -7.19 -23.09
N VAL A 11 9.34 -6.07 -23.32
CA VAL A 11 8.66 -5.31 -22.26
C VAL A 11 7.56 -6.11 -21.55
N LEU A 12 6.73 -6.85 -22.29
CA LEU A 12 5.61 -7.59 -21.68
C LEU A 12 6.09 -8.73 -20.76
N PRO A 13 6.98 -9.65 -21.18
CA PRO A 13 7.55 -10.66 -20.30
C PRO A 13 8.29 -10.04 -19.10
N LEU A 14 9.01 -8.96 -19.32
CA LEU A 14 9.72 -8.23 -18.26
C LEU A 14 8.77 -7.71 -17.19
N ILE A 15 7.71 -6.98 -17.58
CA ILE A 15 6.70 -6.49 -16.63
C ILE A 15 6.05 -7.65 -15.89
N THR A 16 5.68 -8.73 -16.60
CA THR A 16 5.02 -9.88 -15.98
C THR A 16 5.93 -10.59 -14.98
N SER A 17 7.21 -10.75 -15.29
CA SER A 17 8.20 -11.37 -14.39
C SER A 17 8.45 -10.56 -13.12
N MET A 18 8.32 -9.22 -13.21
CA MET A 18 8.46 -8.31 -12.08
C MET A 18 7.16 -8.17 -11.28
N ALA A 19 6.01 -8.13 -11.97
CA ALA A 19 4.72 -7.90 -11.37
C ALA A 19 4.15 -9.13 -10.65
N LEU A 20 4.26 -10.31 -11.27
CA LEU A 20 3.65 -11.54 -10.72
C LEU A 20 4.10 -11.86 -9.29
N PRO A 21 5.41 -11.80 -8.94
CA PRO A 21 5.83 -11.96 -7.56
C PRO A 21 5.20 -10.93 -6.61
N MET A 22 5.02 -9.68 -7.05
CA MET A 22 4.42 -8.63 -6.23
C MET A 22 2.92 -8.86 -6.02
N VAL A 23 2.21 -9.26 -7.06
CA VAL A 23 0.77 -9.64 -6.95
C VAL A 23 0.60 -10.77 -5.94
N ILE A 24 1.40 -11.84 -6.06
CA ILE A 24 1.35 -12.98 -5.13
C ILE A 24 1.65 -12.52 -3.70
N SER A 25 2.69 -11.70 -3.50
CA SER A 25 3.04 -11.17 -2.17
C SER A 25 1.90 -10.36 -1.55
N MET A 26 1.27 -9.50 -2.35
CA MET A 26 0.15 -8.68 -1.87
C MET A 26 -1.09 -9.52 -1.54
N MET A 27 -1.36 -10.58 -2.32
CA MET A 27 -2.46 -11.53 -2.02
C MET A 27 -2.20 -12.26 -0.70
N VAL A 28 -0.99 -12.78 -0.49
CA VAL A 28 -0.62 -13.46 0.75
C VAL A 28 -0.66 -12.50 1.94
N ASN A 29 -0.20 -11.26 1.76
CA ASN A 29 -0.28 -10.23 2.80
C ASN A 29 -1.73 -9.86 3.15
N SER A 30 -2.63 -9.79 2.16
CA SER A 30 -4.05 -9.56 2.44
C SER A 30 -4.70 -10.73 3.18
N LEU A 31 -4.34 -11.97 2.80
CA LEU A 31 -4.83 -13.18 3.45
C LEU A 31 -4.37 -13.24 4.91
N TYR A 32 -3.08 -12.97 5.16
CA TYR A 32 -2.57 -12.99 6.53
C TYR A 32 -3.29 -11.98 7.44
N ASN A 33 -3.58 -10.76 6.95
CA ASN A 33 -4.32 -9.76 7.72
C ASN A 33 -5.74 -10.24 8.10
N ILE A 34 -6.39 -11.00 7.22
CA ILE A 34 -7.70 -11.60 7.51
C ILE A 34 -7.58 -12.68 8.57
N VAL A 35 -6.58 -13.55 8.46
CA VAL A 35 -6.34 -14.66 9.39
C VAL A 35 -5.97 -14.15 10.78
N ASP A 36 -5.09 -13.15 10.88
CA ASP A 36 -4.73 -12.48 12.13
C ASP A 36 -5.98 -11.90 12.83
N SER A 37 -6.78 -11.13 12.09
CA SER A 37 -8.04 -10.57 12.62
C SER A 37 -9.04 -11.68 13.06
N PHE A 38 -9.08 -12.79 12.34
CA PHE A 38 -9.94 -13.92 12.69
C PHE A 38 -9.54 -14.55 14.02
N PHE A 39 -8.24 -14.74 14.27
CA PHE A 39 -7.78 -15.30 15.56
C PHE A 39 -7.98 -14.31 16.71
N VAL A 40 -7.72 -13.01 16.50
CA VAL A 40 -7.97 -11.99 17.53
C VAL A 40 -9.46 -11.90 17.88
N ALA A 41 -10.36 -12.01 16.91
CA ALA A 41 -11.80 -12.02 17.14
C ALA A 41 -12.27 -13.21 18.01
N GLN A 42 -11.52 -14.31 18.07
CA GLN A 42 -11.81 -15.45 18.92
C GLN A 42 -11.39 -15.24 20.39
N ILE A 43 -10.58 -14.24 20.70
CA ILE A 43 -10.18 -13.92 22.09
C ILE A 43 -11.37 -13.32 22.83
N SER A 44 -11.88 -12.17 22.34
CA SER A 44 -13.06 -11.48 22.87
C SER A 44 -13.48 -10.33 21.95
N GLU A 45 -14.68 -9.78 22.15
CA GLU A 45 -15.15 -8.57 21.45
C GLU A 45 -14.30 -7.34 21.82
N GLU A 46 -13.84 -7.27 23.08
CA GLU A 46 -12.96 -6.20 23.55
C GLU A 46 -11.59 -6.24 22.85
N ALA A 47 -11.02 -7.43 22.65
CA ALA A 47 -9.76 -7.58 21.93
C ALA A 47 -9.89 -7.13 20.46
N MET A 48 -10.97 -7.52 19.78
CA MET A 48 -11.24 -7.09 18.41
C MET A 48 -11.49 -5.58 18.32
N THR A 49 -12.19 -5.00 19.31
CA THR A 49 -12.40 -3.56 19.40
C THR A 49 -11.07 -2.82 19.61
N ALA A 50 -10.23 -3.32 20.51
CA ALA A 50 -8.89 -2.75 20.76
C ALA A 50 -8.05 -2.77 19.49
N LEU A 51 -7.97 -3.91 18.79
CA LEU A 51 -7.25 -4.03 17.52
C LEU A 51 -7.78 -3.04 16.48
N SER A 52 -9.10 -2.89 16.37
CA SER A 52 -9.74 -1.97 15.41
C SER A 52 -9.39 -0.51 15.66
N ILE A 53 -9.26 -0.09 16.95
CA ILE A 53 -8.87 1.27 17.31
C ILE A 53 -7.35 1.49 17.10
N VAL A 54 -6.51 0.47 17.31
CA VAL A 54 -5.05 0.55 17.09
C VAL A 54 -4.70 0.57 15.60
N PHE A 55 -5.48 -0.10 14.76
CA PHE A 55 -5.23 -0.32 13.34
C PHE A 55 -4.91 0.96 12.52
N PRO A 56 -5.60 2.11 12.69
CA PRO A 56 -5.26 3.34 11.99
C PRO A 56 -3.83 3.83 12.28
N VAL A 57 -3.34 3.69 13.52
CA VAL A 57 -1.98 4.09 13.88
C VAL A 57 -0.95 3.13 13.27
N GLN A 58 -1.26 1.84 13.27
CA GLN A 58 -0.44 0.83 12.61
C GLN A 58 -0.35 1.07 11.09
N ASN A 59 -1.47 1.41 10.45
CA ASN A 59 -1.50 1.82 9.05
C ASN A 59 -0.70 3.09 8.76
N PHE A 60 -0.68 4.04 9.69
CA PHE A 60 0.15 5.24 9.56
C PHE A 60 1.63 4.89 9.53
N ILE A 61 2.11 4.01 10.43
CA ILE A 61 3.49 3.51 10.41
C ILE A 61 3.81 2.84 9.08
N ASN A 62 2.92 1.97 8.59
CA ASN A 62 3.07 1.31 7.29
C ASN A 62 3.08 2.31 6.12
N ALA A 63 2.22 3.30 6.13
CA ALA A 63 2.16 4.32 5.08
C ALA A 63 3.45 5.14 5.00
N VAL A 64 4.02 5.54 6.15
CA VAL A 64 5.33 6.22 6.19
C VAL A 64 6.43 5.31 5.66
N SER A 65 6.44 4.03 6.08
CA SER A 65 7.44 3.04 5.65
C SER A 65 7.40 2.80 4.13
N ILE A 66 6.21 2.53 3.60
CA ILE A 66 6.01 2.25 2.17
C ILE A 66 6.29 3.50 1.35
N GLY A 67 5.75 4.65 1.76
CA GLY A 67 5.92 5.90 1.03
C GLY A 67 7.37 6.34 0.95
N PHE A 68 8.10 6.32 2.07
CA PHE A 68 9.53 6.63 2.07
C PHE A 68 10.33 5.61 1.25
N GLY A 69 9.96 4.33 1.33
CA GLY A 69 10.52 3.26 0.53
C GLY A 69 10.35 3.45 -0.98
N VAL A 70 9.25 4.07 -1.45
CA VAL A 70 9.09 4.44 -2.86
C VAL A 70 10.19 5.41 -3.30
N GLY A 71 10.56 6.38 -2.45
CA GLY A 71 11.69 7.28 -2.69
C GLY A 71 13.02 6.54 -2.84
N ILE A 72 13.29 5.59 -1.94
CA ILE A 72 14.50 4.73 -2.00
C ILE A 72 14.52 3.96 -3.33
N ASN A 73 13.43 3.30 -3.68
CA ASN A 73 13.32 2.52 -4.92
C ASN A 73 13.58 3.38 -6.16
N ALA A 74 12.90 4.52 -6.27
CA ALA A 74 12.98 5.39 -7.43
C ALA A 74 14.40 5.95 -7.65
N LEU A 75 15.07 6.42 -6.58
CA LEU A 75 16.41 6.99 -6.70
C LEU A 75 17.45 5.91 -7.03
N ILE A 76 17.39 4.75 -6.37
CA ILE A 76 18.32 3.65 -6.67
C ILE A 76 18.16 3.21 -8.13
N ALA A 77 16.94 2.94 -8.58
CA ALA A 77 16.69 2.50 -9.94
C ALA A 77 17.17 3.54 -10.97
N TYR A 78 16.88 4.82 -10.74
CA TYR A 78 17.33 5.92 -11.60
C TYR A 78 18.86 5.98 -11.70
N TYR A 79 19.57 6.01 -10.58
CA TYR A 79 21.02 6.14 -10.61
C TYR A 79 21.74 4.90 -11.13
N LEU A 80 21.18 3.70 -10.93
CA LEU A 80 21.67 2.47 -11.56
C LEU A 80 21.50 2.54 -13.08
N GLY A 81 20.35 2.98 -13.57
CA GLY A 81 20.10 3.18 -14.99
C GLY A 81 21.05 4.23 -15.61
N ALA A 82 21.33 5.30 -14.88
CA ALA A 82 22.29 6.34 -15.29
C ALA A 82 23.76 5.90 -15.23
N GLY A 83 24.04 4.65 -14.83
CA GLY A 83 25.41 4.15 -14.67
C GLY A 83 26.16 4.70 -13.46
N ASN A 84 25.48 5.43 -12.57
CA ASN A 84 26.06 6.03 -11.36
C ASN A 84 25.82 5.16 -10.12
N ALA A 85 26.56 4.04 -10.05
CA ALA A 85 26.48 3.10 -8.94
C ALA A 85 26.86 3.72 -7.59
N GLU A 86 27.77 4.72 -7.57
CA GLU A 86 28.16 5.40 -6.34
C GLU A 86 26.97 6.13 -5.72
N THR A 87 26.28 6.96 -6.49
CA THR A 87 25.10 7.70 -6.00
C THR A 87 23.95 6.73 -5.66
N ALA A 88 23.78 5.62 -6.39
CA ALA A 88 22.82 4.59 -6.04
C ALA A 88 23.12 3.94 -4.67
N ASN A 89 24.39 3.65 -4.38
CA ASN A 89 24.81 3.15 -3.07
C ASN A 89 24.58 4.17 -1.95
N ARG A 90 24.88 5.46 -2.22
CA ARG A 90 24.59 6.56 -1.27
C ARG A 90 23.09 6.67 -1.01
N ALA A 91 22.25 6.62 -2.04
CA ALA A 91 20.79 6.66 -1.89
C ALA A 91 20.26 5.47 -1.04
N ALA A 92 20.82 4.28 -1.23
CA ALA A 92 20.46 3.11 -0.44
C ALA A 92 20.86 3.26 1.04
N VAL A 93 22.10 3.72 1.32
CA VAL A 93 22.61 3.86 2.69
C VAL A 93 21.90 5.00 3.43
N HIS A 94 21.70 6.15 2.80
CA HIS A 94 20.91 7.25 3.35
C HIS A 94 19.46 6.83 3.59
N GLY A 95 18.84 6.15 2.61
CA GLY A 95 17.50 5.61 2.74
C GLY A 95 17.36 4.66 3.94
N MET A 96 18.31 3.74 4.12
CA MET A 96 18.35 2.84 5.28
C MET A 96 18.52 3.58 6.60
N ALA A 97 19.44 4.55 6.67
CA ALA A 97 19.69 5.33 7.89
C ALA A 97 18.48 6.17 8.29
N LEU A 98 17.85 6.85 7.32
CA LEU A 98 16.63 7.61 7.55
C LEU A 98 15.43 6.71 7.91
N SER A 99 15.31 5.54 7.28
CA SER A 99 14.29 4.54 7.67
C SER A 99 14.48 4.08 9.11
N ALA A 100 15.72 3.82 9.53
CA ALA A 100 15.99 3.48 10.92
C ALA A 100 15.62 4.62 11.89
N LEU A 101 15.93 5.87 11.53
CA LEU A 101 15.55 7.05 12.31
C LEU A 101 14.03 7.17 12.42
N HIS A 102 13.31 7.06 11.30
CA HIS A 102 11.84 7.07 11.30
C HIS A 102 11.27 5.94 12.18
N GLY A 103 11.85 4.73 12.09
CA GLY A 103 11.43 3.59 12.89
C GLY A 103 11.55 3.85 14.39
N ILE A 104 12.65 4.46 14.84
CA ILE A 104 12.86 4.83 16.26
C ILE A 104 11.90 5.95 16.68
N VAL A 105 11.75 6.99 15.86
CA VAL A 105 10.87 8.13 16.16
C VAL A 105 9.42 7.69 16.22
N LEU A 106 8.95 6.91 15.24
CA LEU A 106 7.57 6.42 15.21
C LEU A 106 7.30 5.42 16.33
N MET A 107 8.23 4.54 16.66
CA MET A 107 8.14 3.67 17.82
C MET A 107 7.87 4.48 19.09
N ALA A 108 8.73 5.44 19.40
CA ALA A 108 8.62 6.25 20.61
C ALA A 108 7.34 7.10 20.62
N ALA A 109 7.03 7.79 19.52
CA ALA A 109 5.88 8.66 19.41
C ALA A 109 4.55 7.90 19.48
N CYS A 110 4.42 6.80 18.73
CA CYS A 110 3.18 6.03 18.71
C CYS A 110 2.91 5.31 20.04
N ILE A 111 3.93 4.75 20.70
CA ILE A 111 3.79 4.16 22.04
C ILE A 111 3.36 5.24 23.04
N ALA A 112 3.97 6.42 23.03
CA ALA A 112 3.66 7.49 23.97
C ALA A 112 2.24 8.06 23.80
N VAL A 113 1.75 8.16 22.57
CA VAL A 113 0.44 8.75 22.25
C VAL A 113 -0.71 7.73 22.40
N MET A 114 -0.44 6.43 22.32
CA MET A 114 -1.47 5.40 22.23
C MET A 114 -2.46 5.36 23.39
N PRO A 115 -2.06 5.53 24.68
CA PRO A 115 -3.02 5.53 25.78
C PRO A 115 -4.06 6.65 25.67
N GLN A 116 -3.63 7.86 25.31
CA GLN A 116 -4.54 9.01 25.12
C GLN A 116 -5.41 8.82 23.87
N PHE A 117 -4.84 8.28 22.80
CA PHE A 117 -5.59 7.97 21.57
C PHE A 117 -6.71 6.99 21.85
N LEU A 118 -6.45 5.87 22.52
CA LEU A 118 -7.47 4.89 22.90
C LEU A 118 -8.57 5.49 23.77
N SER A 119 -8.19 6.28 24.78
CA SER A 119 -9.13 6.96 25.69
C SER A 119 -10.02 7.98 24.99
N ALA A 120 -9.62 8.50 23.83
CA ALA A 120 -10.45 9.40 23.03
C ALA A 120 -11.57 8.67 22.26
N PHE A 121 -11.42 7.35 22.03
CA PHE A 121 -12.38 6.55 21.27
C PHE A 121 -13.28 5.66 22.13
N THR A 122 -12.86 5.31 23.35
CA THR A 122 -13.62 4.45 24.26
C THR A 122 -13.38 4.75 25.71
N ASN A 123 -14.40 4.53 26.56
CA ASN A 123 -14.31 4.59 28.01
C ASN A 123 -14.18 3.19 28.64
N ASN A 124 -14.16 2.12 27.83
CA ASN A 124 -14.02 0.75 28.34
C ASN A 124 -12.55 0.52 28.74
N ALA A 125 -12.31 0.39 30.05
CA ALA A 125 -10.98 0.21 30.61
C ALA A 125 -10.27 -1.06 30.09
N GLN A 126 -11.01 -2.14 29.82
CA GLN A 126 -10.47 -3.38 29.31
C GLN A 126 -9.99 -3.24 27.87
N VAL A 127 -10.76 -2.53 27.02
CA VAL A 127 -10.36 -2.24 25.63
C VAL A 127 -9.11 -1.35 25.63
N ILE A 128 -9.05 -0.33 26.50
CA ILE A 128 -7.88 0.54 26.61
C ILE A 128 -6.65 -0.26 27.04
N ASP A 129 -6.76 -1.09 28.09
CA ASP A 129 -5.66 -1.92 28.58
C ASP A 129 -5.14 -2.89 27.51
N MET A 130 -6.03 -3.62 26.85
CA MET A 130 -5.68 -4.54 25.76
C MET A 130 -5.02 -3.80 24.58
N GLY A 131 -5.57 -2.64 24.20
CA GLY A 131 -5.01 -1.81 23.12
C GLY A 131 -3.63 -1.27 23.43
N VAL A 132 -3.37 -0.84 24.67
CA VAL A 132 -2.05 -0.38 25.12
C VAL A 132 -1.04 -1.52 25.13
N ARG A 133 -1.40 -2.69 25.68
CA ARG A 133 -0.50 -3.87 25.71
C ARG A 133 -0.15 -4.33 24.31
N TYR A 134 -1.15 -4.47 23.43
CA TYR A 134 -0.95 -4.82 22.02
C TYR A 134 -0.04 -3.82 21.31
N SER A 135 -0.36 -2.52 21.41
CA SER A 135 0.36 -1.47 20.67
C SER A 135 1.79 -1.28 21.16
N ASN A 136 2.06 -1.41 22.46
CA ASN A 136 3.42 -1.35 23.01
C ASN A 136 4.32 -2.43 22.39
N ILE A 137 3.81 -3.63 22.20
CA ILE A 137 4.55 -4.72 21.56
C ILE A 137 4.64 -4.48 20.05
N ALA A 138 3.51 -4.29 19.38
CA ALA A 138 3.46 -4.15 17.92
C ALA A 138 4.32 -2.97 17.44
N PHE A 139 4.29 -1.82 18.11
CA PHE A 139 5.05 -0.64 17.71
C PHE A 139 6.54 -0.73 18.08
N SER A 140 6.92 -1.57 19.07
CA SER A 140 8.34 -1.83 19.35
C SER A 140 9.08 -2.46 18.16
N PHE A 141 8.35 -3.10 17.24
CA PHE A 141 8.90 -3.64 16.00
C PHE A 141 8.99 -2.61 14.85
N SER A 142 8.60 -1.34 15.06
CA SER A 142 8.60 -0.31 14.00
C SER A 142 9.97 -0.15 13.33
N LEU A 143 11.06 -0.23 14.09
CA LEU A 143 12.42 -0.19 13.52
C LEU A 143 12.66 -1.37 12.57
N ILE A 144 12.25 -2.57 12.95
CA ILE A 144 12.39 -3.80 12.14
C ILE A 144 11.55 -3.71 10.88
N ILE A 145 10.31 -3.23 11.00
CA ILE A 145 9.39 -3.00 9.86
C ILE A 145 10.01 -2.00 8.88
N MET A 146 10.51 -0.87 9.37
CA MET A 146 11.12 0.16 8.55
C MET A 146 12.36 -0.33 7.80
N LEU A 147 13.24 -1.07 8.48
CA LEU A 147 14.43 -1.66 7.87
C LEU A 147 14.05 -2.76 6.87
N GLY A 148 13.09 -3.61 7.20
CA GLY A 148 12.59 -4.65 6.31
C GLY A 148 12.03 -4.06 5.00
N LEU A 149 11.20 -3.01 5.10
CA LEU A 149 10.67 -2.31 3.92
C LEU A 149 11.75 -1.57 3.14
N ALA A 150 12.75 -0.98 3.79
CA ALA A 150 13.89 -0.38 3.08
C ALA A 150 14.67 -1.43 2.28
N PHE A 151 14.95 -2.60 2.84
CA PHE A 151 15.55 -3.72 2.10
C PHE A 151 14.66 -4.19 0.96
N GLU A 152 13.36 -4.34 1.21
CA GLU A 152 12.39 -4.68 0.17
C GLU A 152 12.53 -3.74 -1.04
N LYS A 153 12.57 -2.44 -0.79
CA LYS A 153 12.67 -1.44 -1.87
C LYS A 153 14.03 -1.43 -2.56
N ILE A 154 15.10 -1.75 -1.86
CA ILE A 154 16.44 -1.96 -2.46
C ILE A 154 16.41 -3.18 -3.39
N PHE A 155 15.86 -4.32 -2.94
CA PHE A 155 15.74 -5.52 -3.79
C PHE A 155 14.83 -5.29 -5.00
N GLN A 156 13.73 -4.57 -4.83
CA GLN A 156 12.85 -4.17 -5.93
C GLN A 156 13.57 -3.26 -6.93
N ALA A 157 14.35 -2.29 -6.45
CA ALA A 157 15.08 -1.35 -7.30
C ALA A 157 16.11 -2.03 -8.23
N VAL A 158 16.71 -3.11 -7.77
CA VAL A 158 17.62 -3.93 -8.59
C VAL A 158 16.91 -5.04 -9.38
N GLY A 159 15.58 -5.05 -9.37
CA GLY A 159 14.75 -6.00 -10.12
C GLY A 159 14.60 -7.38 -9.49
N ASN A 160 14.98 -7.55 -8.24
CA ASN A 160 14.93 -8.86 -7.57
C ASN A 160 13.60 -9.07 -6.81
N MET A 161 12.49 -9.08 -7.57
CA MET A 161 11.13 -9.25 -7.02
C MET A 161 10.90 -10.63 -6.41
N LYS A 162 11.61 -11.66 -6.88
CA LYS A 162 11.47 -13.02 -6.33
C LYS A 162 11.94 -13.09 -4.87
N VAL A 163 13.05 -12.44 -4.54
CA VAL A 163 13.53 -12.37 -3.14
C VAL A 163 12.51 -11.62 -2.28
N THR A 164 11.97 -10.52 -2.77
CA THR A 164 10.91 -9.76 -2.08
C THR A 164 9.70 -10.65 -1.79
N MET A 165 9.23 -11.40 -2.79
CA MET A 165 8.11 -12.34 -2.63
C MET A 165 8.41 -13.40 -1.57
N ILE A 166 9.56 -14.07 -1.65
CA ILE A 166 9.93 -15.15 -0.73
C ILE A 166 10.04 -14.62 0.70
N ALA A 167 10.67 -13.45 0.91
CA ALA A 167 10.83 -12.86 2.24
C ALA A 167 9.48 -12.47 2.86
N LEU A 168 8.61 -11.81 2.10
CA LEU A 168 7.28 -11.42 2.56
C LEU A 168 6.41 -12.65 2.84
N MET A 169 6.39 -13.64 1.95
CA MET A 169 5.61 -14.87 2.15
C MET A 169 6.08 -15.63 3.39
N ALA A 170 7.39 -15.76 3.61
CA ALA A 170 7.92 -16.43 4.78
C ALA A 170 7.52 -15.71 6.07
N GLY A 171 7.55 -14.37 6.10
CA GLY A 171 7.06 -13.58 7.23
C GLY A 171 5.58 -13.79 7.50
N CYS A 172 4.74 -13.71 6.46
CA CYS A 172 3.29 -13.94 6.57
C CYS A 172 2.97 -15.37 7.04
N ILE A 173 3.63 -16.39 6.48
CA ILE A 173 3.41 -17.79 6.87
C ILE A 173 3.85 -18.00 8.33
N THR A 174 4.98 -17.41 8.74
CA THR A 174 5.44 -17.46 10.13
C THR A 174 4.41 -16.88 11.08
N ASN A 175 3.84 -15.71 10.74
CA ASN A 175 2.80 -15.07 11.53
C ASN A 175 1.55 -15.98 11.63
N ILE A 176 1.00 -16.46 10.50
CA ILE A 176 -0.19 -17.34 10.46
C ILE A 176 -0.01 -18.59 11.33
N ILE A 177 1.21 -19.15 11.38
CA ILE A 177 1.50 -20.32 12.22
C ILE A 177 1.60 -19.92 13.70
N LEU A 178 2.25 -18.80 14.01
CA LEU A 178 2.50 -18.36 15.38
C LEU A 178 1.26 -17.76 16.05
N ASP A 179 0.35 -17.15 15.31
CA ASP A 179 -0.87 -16.56 15.86
C ASP A 179 -1.63 -17.53 16.77
N PRO A 180 -2.13 -18.68 16.30
CA PRO A 180 -2.87 -19.60 17.18
C PRO A 180 -2.00 -20.17 18.30
N LEU A 181 -0.69 -20.35 18.08
CA LEU A 181 0.22 -20.91 19.08
C LEU A 181 0.41 -19.94 20.26
N LEU A 182 0.58 -18.65 19.98
CA LEU A 182 0.86 -17.62 21.00
C LEU A 182 -0.42 -16.99 21.56
N ILE A 183 -1.48 -16.92 20.77
CA ILE A 183 -2.77 -16.39 21.24
C ILE A 183 -3.41 -17.36 22.23
N PHE A 184 -3.52 -18.65 21.87
CA PHE A 184 -4.25 -19.65 22.64
C PHE A 184 -3.36 -20.58 23.49
N GLY A 185 -2.04 -20.41 23.47
CA GLY A 185 -1.14 -21.23 24.27
C GLY A 185 -1.09 -22.69 23.83
N ILE A 186 -1.02 -22.96 22.52
CA ILE A 186 -1.04 -24.34 22.02
C ILE A 186 0.35 -24.98 22.17
N GLY A 187 0.39 -26.18 22.77
CA GLY A 187 1.61 -26.95 22.96
C GLY A 187 2.50 -26.38 24.07
N PRO A 188 3.80 -26.12 23.85
CA PRO A 188 4.71 -25.59 24.85
C PRO A 188 4.61 -24.06 25.05
N PHE A 189 3.77 -23.38 24.28
CA PHE A 189 3.67 -21.92 24.28
C PHE A 189 2.71 -21.42 25.37
N PRO A 190 3.03 -20.31 26.06
CA PRO A 190 2.09 -19.68 26.99
C PRO A 190 0.93 -19.01 26.24
N GLU A 191 -0.23 -18.96 26.84
CA GLU A 191 -1.38 -18.20 26.36
C GLU A 191 -1.16 -16.71 26.60
N TRP A 192 -0.87 -15.95 25.54
CA TRP A 192 -0.62 -14.51 25.63
C TRP A 192 -1.79 -13.66 25.11
N GLY A 193 -2.84 -14.28 24.57
CA GLY A 193 -3.99 -13.55 24.05
C GLY A 193 -3.58 -12.52 23.00
N ILE A 194 -4.09 -11.28 23.14
CA ILE A 194 -3.84 -10.20 22.17
C ILE A 194 -2.34 -9.79 22.05
N GLU A 195 -1.57 -9.97 23.12
CA GLU A 195 -0.11 -9.74 23.10
C GLU A 195 0.57 -10.79 22.22
N GLY A 196 0.06 -12.04 22.23
CA GLY A 196 0.51 -13.12 21.37
C GLY A 196 0.41 -12.76 19.88
N ALA A 197 -0.70 -12.17 19.45
CA ALA A 197 -0.89 -11.68 18.09
C ALA A 197 0.17 -10.60 17.72
N ALA A 198 0.42 -9.65 18.62
CA ALA A 198 1.44 -8.62 18.38
C ALA A 198 2.86 -9.21 18.26
N VAL A 199 3.20 -10.18 19.10
CA VAL A 199 4.51 -10.88 19.06
C VAL A 199 4.63 -11.71 17.79
N ALA A 200 3.59 -12.47 17.41
CA ALA A 200 3.60 -13.26 16.18
C ALA A 200 3.84 -12.40 14.95
N THR A 201 3.15 -11.25 14.86
CA THR A 201 3.38 -10.25 13.80
C THR A 201 4.82 -9.75 13.81
N GLY A 202 5.35 -9.39 14.98
CA GLY A 202 6.73 -8.93 15.13
C GLY A 202 7.76 -9.98 14.70
N ILE A 203 7.57 -11.25 15.08
CA ILE A 203 8.45 -12.35 14.65
C ILE A 203 8.38 -12.53 13.13
N GLY A 204 7.20 -12.46 12.51
CA GLY A 204 7.05 -12.49 11.06
C GLY A 204 7.88 -11.40 10.37
N GLN A 205 7.89 -10.17 10.91
CA GLN A 205 8.71 -9.08 10.39
C GLN A 205 10.23 -9.32 10.58
N ILE A 206 10.62 -9.92 11.72
CA ILE A 206 12.03 -10.34 11.94
C ILE A 206 12.43 -11.37 10.90
N VAL A 207 11.63 -12.40 10.65
CA VAL A 207 11.90 -13.44 9.65
C VAL A 207 12.08 -12.83 8.27
N THR A 208 11.19 -11.92 7.89
CA THR A 208 11.28 -11.17 6.62
C THR A 208 12.62 -10.43 6.51
N LEU A 209 12.99 -9.68 7.54
CA LEU A 209 14.26 -8.93 7.57
C LEU A 209 15.48 -9.86 7.54
N LEU A 210 15.44 -10.97 8.28
CA LEU A 210 16.55 -11.95 8.30
C LEU A 210 16.77 -12.59 6.94
N ILE A 211 15.71 -12.87 6.18
CA ILE A 211 15.83 -13.39 4.80
C ILE A 211 16.49 -12.35 3.90
N TYR A 212 16.11 -11.06 3.98
CA TYR A 212 16.77 -10.01 3.22
C TYR A 212 18.26 -9.91 3.57
N LEU A 213 18.61 -9.92 4.86
CA LEU A 213 20.01 -9.88 5.32
C LEU A 213 20.81 -11.10 4.86
N PHE A 214 20.21 -12.30 4.94
CA PHE A 214 20.82 -13.53 4.48
C PHE A 214 21.11 -13.48 2.97
N VAL A 215 20.13 -13.08 2.17
CA VAL A 215 20.31 -12.98 0.73
C VAL A 215 21.33 -11.89 0.38
N TYR A 216 21.26 -10.73 1.04
CA TYR A 216 22.21 -9.64 0.83
C TYR A 216 23.65 -10.06 1.12
N LYS A 217 23.87 -10.83 2.18
CA LYS A 217 25.21 -11.29 2.58
C LYS A 217 25.78 -12.37 1.64
N ASN A 218 24.93 -13.29 1.16
CA ASN A 218 25.41 -14.48 0.44
C ASN A 218 25.35 -14.33 -1.10
N TYR A 219 24.56 -13.38 -1.61
CA TYR A 219 24.40 -13.16 -3.03
C TYR A 219 24.79 -11.73 -3.40
N PRO A 220 25.76 -11.55 -4.33
CA PRO A 220 26.24 -10.21 -4.67
C PRO A 220 25.12 -9.38 -5.32
N LEU A 221 24.78 -8.28 -4.67
CA LEU A 221 23.98 -7.20 -5.24
C LEU A 221 24.88 -6.08 -5.74
N ARG A 222 24.43 -5.33 -6.74
CA ARG A 222 25.16 -4.11 -7.18
C ARG A 222 25.16 -3.01 -6.12
N ILE A 223 24.17 -2.99 -5.25
CA ILE A 223 24.07 -2.04 -4.15
C ILE A 223 24.96 -2.50 -2.99
N ARG A 224 25.89 -1.64 -2.60
CA ARG A 224 26.81 -1.86 -1.48
C ARG A 224 26.41 -0.99 -0.29
N LEU A 225 25.94 -1.62 0.78
CA LEU A 225 25.62 -0.96 2.04
C LEU A 225 26.90 -0.85 2.88
N SER A 226 27.65 0.23 2.72
CA SER A 226 28.86 0.51 3.49
C SER A 226 28.75 1.87 4.16
N ARG A 227 29.31 2.00 5.36
CA ARG A 227 29.40 3.27 6.09
C ARG A 227 30.11 4.37 5.30
N SER A 228 30.98 4.02 4.37
CA SER A 228 31.66 4.98 3.49
C SER A 228 30.71 5.80 2.61
N TYR A 229 29.51 5.28 2.33
CA TYR A 229 28.47 5.98 1.57
C TYR A 229 27.54 6.86 2.42
N LEU A 230 27.66 6.79 3.76
CA LEU A 230 26.92 7.68 4.67
C LEU A 230 27.67 9.01 4.79
N THR A 231 27.48 9.85 3.82
CA THR A 231 28.09 11.19 3.74
C THR A 231 27.05 12.26 4.06
N ARG A 232 27.49 13.49 4.39
CA ARG A 232 26.53 14.61 4.52
C ARG A 232 26.09 15.08 3.14
N ASP A 233 24.94 14.58 2.67
CA ASP A 233 24.38 14.93 1.37
C ASP A 233 22.89 15.28 1.53
N PHE A 234 22.66 16.50 2.04
CA PHE A 234 21.29 17.00 2.21
C PHE A 234 20.49 17.10 0.91
N ALA A 235 21.17 17.24 -0.24
CA ALA A 235 20.49 17.28 -1.53
C ALA A 235 19.90 15.92 -1.90
N LEU A 236 20.62 14.83 -1.56
CA LEU A 236 20.14 13.46 -1.74
C LEU A 236 19.00 13.14 -0.77
N ASP A 237 19.15 13.52 0.51
CA ASP A 237 18.11 13.36 1.52
C ASP A 237 16.83 14.10 1.12
N PHE A 238 16.96 15.35 0.65
CA PHE A 238 15.82 16.11 0.14
C PHE A 238 15.12 15.42 -1.02
N LYS A 239 15.86 14.78 -1.94
CA LYS A 239 15.25 14.00 -3.05
C LYS A 239 14.49 12.79 -2.53
N LEU A 240 15.00 12.06 -1.51
CA LEU A 240 14.29 10.96 -0.87
C LEU A 240 12.95 11.44 -0.29
N TYR A 241 12.95 12.54 0.45
CA TYR A 241 11.74 13.12 1.04
C TYR A 241 10.79 13.71 -0.01
N ALA A 242 11.32 14.32 -1.06
CA ALA A 242 10.50 14.90 -2.15
C ALA A 242 9.68 13.84 -2.92
N ILE A 243 10.08 12.57 -2.83
CA ILE A 243 9.32 11.45 -3.37
C ILE A 243 8.54 10.74 -2.26
N GLY A 244 9.19 10.49 -1.12
CA GLY A 244 8.64 9.70 -0.03
C GLY A 244 7.46 10.35 0.67
N ILE A 245 7.50 11.66 0.97
CA ILE A 245 6.38 12.36 1.62
C ILE A 245 5.13 12.35 0.73
N PRO A 246 5.19 12.74 -0.56
CA PRO A 246 4.05 12.62 -1.47
C PRO A 246 3.49 11.18 -1.55
N ALA A 247 4.36 10.18 -1.63
CA ALA A 247 3.92 8.79 -1.68
C ALA A 247 3.23 8.34 -0.37
N THR A 248 3.71 8.78 0.79
CA THR A 248 3.06 8.56 2.08
C THR A 248 1.66 9.20 2.12
N LEU A 249 1.55 10.44 1.67
CA LEU A 249 0.27 11.14 1.61
C LEU A 249 -0.71 10.47 0.65
N ASN A 250 -0.24 9.98 -0.51
CA ASN A 250 -1.06 9.21 -1.44
C ASN A 250 -1.72 7.99 -0.78
N LEU A 251 -1.03 7.32 0.14
CA LEU A 251 -1.55 6.18 0.88
C LEU A 251 -2.56 6.58 1.97
N ALA A 252 -2.51 7.81 2.46
CA ALA A 252 -3.42 8.33 3.49
C ALA A 252 -4.72 8.92 2.92
N LEU A 253 -4.69 9.46 1.69
CA LEU A 253 -5.84 10.14 1.07
C LEU A 253 -7.12 9.31 0.98
N PRO A 254 -7.09 7.99 0.67
CA PRO A 254 -8.31 7.18 0.68
C PRO A 254 -9.05 7.16 2.02
N SER A 255 -8.33 7.20 3.14
CA SER A 255 -8.96 7.25 4.47
C SER A 255 -9.73 8.54 4.71
N LEU A 256 -9.17 9.67 4.26
CA LEU A 256 -9.85 10.97 4.30
C LEU A 256 -11.11 10.95 3.45
N LEU A 257 -11.03 10.37 2.25
CA LEU A 257 -12.19 10.21 1.36
C LEU A 257 -13.30 9.39 2.00
N VAL A 258 -12.97 8.21 2.55
CA VAL A 258 -13.95 7.32 3.21
C VAL A 258 -14.66 8.07 4.34
N SER A 259 -13.91 8.77 5.20
CA SER A 259 -14.50 9.54 6.30
C SER A 259 -15.44 10.65 5.81
N SER A 260 -15.05 11.36 4.74
CA SER A 260 -15.88 12.42 4.15
C SER A 260 -17.17 11.87 3.53
N LEU A 261 -17.07 10.76 2.78
CA LEU A 261 -18.23 10.13 2.17
C LEU A 261 -19.17 9.51 3.20
N ASN A 262 -18.64 8.92 4.28
CA ASN A 262 -19.45 8.43 5.40
C ASN A 262 -20.26 9.56 6.02
N THR A 263 -19.68 10.75 6.19
CA THR A 263 -20.40 11.93 6.71
C THR A 263 -21.54 12.34 5.80
N ILE A 264 -21.34 12.31 4.48
CA ILE A 264 -22.42 12.62 3.50
C ILE A 264 -23.51 11.54 3.53
N LEU A 265 -23.13 10.27 3.54
CA LEU A 265 -24.08 9.14 3.49
C LEU A 265 -24.85 8.96 4.80
N ALA A 266 -24.28 9.34 5.93
CA ALA A 266 -24.96 9.33 7.24
C ALA A 266 -26.26 10.15 7.25
N ALA A 267 -26.36 11.18 6.42
CA ALA A 267 -27.58 11.99 6.29
C ALA A 267 -28.74 11.24 5.60
N PHE A 268 -28.49 10.10 4.94
CA PHE A 268 -29.51 9.33 4.23
C PHE A 268 -29.93 8.07 5.00
N SER A 269 -29.00 7.14 5.23
CA SER A 269 -29.25 5.90 5.98
C SER A 269 -27.95 5.21 6.39
N GLN A 270 -28.00 4.50 7.51
CA GLN A 270 -26.93 3.63 7.97
C GLN A 270 -26.54 2.56 6.93
N SER A 271 -27.51 2.03 6.17
CA SER A 271 -27.27 1.03 5.12
C SER A 271 -26.29 1.53 4.07
N TYR A 272 -26.32 2.79 3.68
CA TYR A 272 -25.38 3.34 2.70
C TYR A 272 -23.95 3.43 3.22
N ILE A 273 -23.75 3.65 4.53
CA ILE A 273 -22.43 3.59 5.17
C ILE A 273 -21.88 2.15 5.09
N VAL A 274 -22.74 1.16 5.36
CA VAL A 274 -22.37 -0.26 5.24
C VAL A 274 -22.01 -0.60 3.80
N VAL A 275 -22.80 -0.13 2.82
CA VAL A 275 -22.53 -0.30 1.38
C VAL A 275 -21.16 0.27 1.00
N LEU A 276 -20.84 1.49 1.46
CA LEU A 276 -19.53 2.10 1.19
C LEU A 276 -18.38 1.26 1.80
N GLY A 277 -18.56 0.79 3.03
CA GLY A 277 -17.59 -0.08 3.69
C GLY A 277 -17.34 -1.40 2.93
N ILE A 278 -18.39 -2.05 2.47
CA ILE A 278 -18.31 -3.27 1.64
C ILE A 278 -17.61 -2.96 0.31
N TYR A 279 -18.02 -1.87 -0.35
CA TYR A 279 -17.39 -1.42 -1.60
C TYR A 279 -15.86 -1.28 -1.46
N TYR A 280 -15.37 -0.61 -0.39
CA TYR A 280 -13.93 -0.45 -0.20
C TYR A 280 -13.20 -1.77 0.06
N LYS A 281 -13.83 -2.72 0.74
CA LYS A 281 -13.28 -4.09 0.89
C LYS A 281 -13.16 -4.78 -0.47
N LEU A 282 -14.22 -4.76 -1.27
CA LEU A 282 -14.21 -5.32 -2.63
C LEU A 282 -13.20 -4.62 -3.53
N GLN A 283 -13.13 -3.28 -3.49
CA GLN A 283 -12.18 -2.49 -4.25
C GLN A 283 -10.74 -2.89 -3.93
N THR A 284 -10.41 -3.13 -2.66
CA THR A 284 -9.07 -3.57 -2.25
C THR A 284 -8.67 -4.84 -3.00
N PHE A 285 -9.53 -5.84 -3.07
CA PHE A 285 -9.26 -7.08 -3.79
C PHE A 285 -9.16 -6.89 -5.31
N LEU A 286 -10.04 -6.08 -5.89
CA LEU A 286 -10.04 -5.82 -7.33
C LEU A 286 -8.80 -5.03 -7.78
N TYR A 287 -8.33 -4.08 -6.96
CA TYR A 287 -7.16 -3.25 -7.28
C TYR A 287 -5.82 -3.90 -6.91
N LEU A 288 -5.83 -4.97 -6.11
CA LEU A 288 -4.62 -5.62 -5.63
C LEU A 288 -3.69 -6.10 -6.78
N PRO A 289 -4.19 -6.80 -7.84
CA PRO A 289 -3.35 -7.17 -8.97
C PRO A 289 -2.77 -5.96 -9.71
N ALA A 290 -3.57 -4.91 -9.93
CA ALA A 290 -3.11 -3.69 -10.58
C ALA A 290 -2.02 -2.99 -9.78
N ASN A 291 -2.14 -2.92 -8.46
CA ASN A 291 -1.12 -2.37 -7.58
C ASN A 291 0.17 -3.21 -7.60
N GLY A 292 0.07 -4.53 -7.69
CA GLY A 292 1.22 -5.41 -7.86
C GLY A 292 1.98 -5.14 -9.17
N ILE A 293 1.24 -4.93 -10.28
CA ILE A 293 1.83 -4.55 -11.57
C ILE A 293 2.55 -3.20 -11.47
N ILE A 294 1.94 -2.22 -10.80
CA ILE A 294 2.55 -0.90 -10.59
C ILE A 294 3.84 -1.02 -9.78
N GLN A 295 3.88 -1.84 -8.74
CA GLN A 295 5.10 -2.08 -7.97
C GLN A 295 6.22 -2.67 -8.84
N GLY A 296 5.89 -3.61 -9.74
CA GLY A 296 6.84 -4.15 -10.71
C GLY A 296 7.30 -3.13 -11.75
N MET A 297 6.41 -2.23 -12.18
CA MET A 297 6.69 -1.20 -13.17
C MET A 297 7.66 -0.10 -12.67
N ARG A 298 7.52 0.34 -11.40
CA ARG A 298 8.26 1.49 -10.85
C ARG A 298 9.78 1.42 -11.09
N PRO A 299 10.50 0.35 -10.69
CA PRO A 299 11.94 0.28 -10.91
C PRO A 299 12.30 0.20 -12.40
N LEU A 300 11.46 -0.42 -13.23
CA LEU A 300 11.68 -0.47 -14.68
C LEU A 300 11.63 0.94 -15.31
N ILE A 301 10.67 1.74 -14.91
CA ILE A 301 10.56 3.14 -15.36
C ILE A 301 11.76 3.96 -14.87
N GLY A 302 12.09 3.88 -13.57
CA GLY A 302 13.21 4.62 -12.99
C GLY A 302 14.53 4.27 -13.66
N PHE A 303 14.82 2.99 -13.84
CA PHE A 303 16.04 2.51 -14.48
C PHE A 303 16.15 2.96 -15.94
N ASN A 304 15.12 2.73 -16.76
CA ASN A 304 15.17 3.10 -18.18
C ASN A 304 15.19 4.62 -18.37
N TYR A 305 14.53 5.39 -17.51
CA TYR A 305 14.61 6.84 -17.53
C TYR A 305 16.01 7.34 -17.19
N GLY A 306 16.64 6.77 -16.16
CA GLY A 306 18.04 7.05 -15.82
C GLY A 306 19.04 6.69 -16.94
N ALA A 307 18.75 5.62 -17.69
CA ALA A 307 19.54 5.19 -18.84
C ALA A 307 19.30 6.01 -20.12
N GLY A 308 18.38 7.00 -20.10
CA GLY A 308 18.02 7.80 -21.27
C GLY A 308 17.13 7.09 -22.29
N GLU A 309 16.57 5.92 -21.95
CA GLU A 309 15.74 5.08 -22.84
C GLU A 309 14.27 5.53 -22.80
N HIS A 310 13.99 6.76 -23.22
CA HIS A 310 12.64 7.36 -23.10
C HIS A 310 11.57 6.62 -23.88
N GLU A 311 11.89 6.07 -25.07
CA GLU A 311 10.95 5.25 -25.85
C GLU A 311 10.57 3.98 -25.09
N ARG A 312 11.53 3.37 -24.41
CA ARG A 312 11.30 2.18 -23.59
C ARG A 312 10.46 2.51 -22.35
N VAL A 313 10.70 3.63 -21.70
CA VAL A 313 9.84 4.15 -20.60
C VAL A 313 8.40 4.26 -21.09
N ARG A 314 8.17 4.87 -22.25
CA ARG A 314 6.84 4.99 -22.85
C ARG A 314 6.19 3.64 -23.15
N LYS A 315 6.98 2.69 -23.66
CA LYS A 315 6.50 1.34 -23.95
C LYS A 315 6.13 0.57 -22.69
N ILE A 316 6.94 0.68 -21.61
CA ILE A 316 6.65 0.10 -20.29
C ILE A 316 5.35 0.69 -19.74
N TYR A 317 5.19 2.02 -19.75
CA TYR A 317 3.98 2.69 -19.31
C TYR A 317 2.74 2.21 -20.07
N ASN A 318 2.77 2.21 -21.40
CA ASN A 318 1.64 1.82 -22.22
C ASN A 318 1.26 0.34 -22.01
N THR A 319 2.26 -0.56 -21.92
CA THR A 319 2.00 -1.98 -21.64
C THR A 319 1.38 -2.18 -20.26
N THR A 320 1.88 -1.48 -19.24
CA THR A 320 1.30 -1.52 -17.89
C THR A 320 -0.13 -0.97 -17.88
N LEU A 321 -0.39 0.11 -18.63
CA LEU A 321 -1.73 0.69 -18.74
C LEU A 321 -2.72 -0.30 -19.34
N VAL A 322 -2.33 -1.02 -20.41
CA VAL A 322 -3.17 -2.05 -21.05
C VAL A 322 -3.44 -3.21 -20.08
N LEU A 323 -2.43 -3.68 -19.35
CA LEU A 323 -2.60 -4.75 -18.38
C LEU A 323 -3.55 -4.31 -17.24
N ASN A 324 -3.37 -3.12 -16.70
CA ASN A 324 -4.24 -2.58 -15.65
C ASN A 324 -5.68 -2.36 -16.17
N ALA A 325 -5.84 -1.84 -17.38
CA ALA A 325 -7.15 -1.68 -18.00
C ALA A 325 -7.85 -3.05 -18.19
N GLY A 326 -7.11 -4.10 -18.55
CA GLY A 326 -7.64 -5.46 -18.63
C GLY A 326 -8.12 -6.00 -17.27
N ILE A 327 -7.37 -5.77 -16.21
CA ILE A 327 -7.79 -6.13 -14.84
C ILE A 327 -9.04 -5.36 -14.44
N MET A 328 -9.08 -4.05 -14.70
CA MET A 328 -10.24 -3.21 -14.38
C MET A 328 -11.47 -3.57 -15.20
N LEU A 329 -11.28 -4.01 -16.46
CA LEU A 329 -12.37 -4.55 -17.28
C LEU A 329 -12.95 -5.83 -16.64
N GLY A 330 -12.09 -6.74 -16.16
CA GLY A 330 -12.53 -7.92 -15.42
C GLY A 330 -13.30 -7.54 -14.15
N GLY A 331 -12.80 -6.60 -13.37
CA GLY A 331 -13.49 -6.08 -12.18
C GLY A 331 -14.84 -5.44 -12.52
N THR A 332 -14.92 -4.66 -13.60
CA THR A 332 -16.16 -4.09 -14.10
C THR A 332 -17.16 -5.18 -14.48
N ALA A 333 -16.71 -6.20 -15.24
CA ALA A 333 -17.57 -7.30 -15.64
C ALA A 333 -18.14 -8.06 -14.43
N ILE A 334 -17.33 -8.35 -13.42
CA ILE A 334 -17.78 -8.99 -12.17
C ILE A 334 -18.82 -8.13 -11.44
N CYS A 335 -18.57 -6.83 -11.26
CA CYS A 335 -19.51 -5.92 -10.61
C CYS A 335 -20.82 -5.70 -11.38
N LEU A 336 -20.85 -5.91 -12.69
CA LEU A 336 -22.05 -5.83 -13.51
C LEU A 336 -22.85 -7.14 -13.54
N THR A 337 -22.17 -8.29 -13.50
CA THR A 337 -22.83 -9.60 -13.68
C THR A 337 -23.35 -10.22 -12.39
N VAL A 338 -22.61 -10.04 -11.28
CA VAL A 338 -22.92 -10.69 -9.98
C VAL A 338 -22.81 -9.73 -8.79
N PRO A 339 -23.31 -8.48 -8.87
CA PRO A 339 -23.15 -7.50 -7.78
C PRO A 339 -23.91 -7.91 -6.50
N ASP A 340 -25.06 -8.54 -6.64
CA ASP A 340 -25.87 -9.10 -5.57
C ASP A 340 -25.11 -10.17 -4.77
N VAL A 341 -24.45 -11.11 -5.46
CA VAL A 341 -23.63 -12.15 -4.85
C VAL A 341 -22.45 -11.51 -4.11
N LEU A 342 -21.77 -10.51 -4.70
CA LEU A 342 -20.68 -9.81 -4.04
C LEU A 342 -21.11 -9.12 -2.75
N MET A 343 -22.29 -8.52 -2.73
CA MET A 343 -22.83 -7.89 -1.53
C MET A 343 -23.28 -8.92 -0.49
N ALA A 344 -23.89 -10.02 -0.91
CA ALA A 344 -24.36 -11.08 -0.05
C ALA A 344 -23.24 -11.81 0.71
N PHE A 345 -22.00 -11.77 0.25
CA PHE A 345 -20.85 -12.26 1.02
C PHE A 345 -20.60 -11.49 2.33
N PHE A 346 -21.12 -10.26 2.45
CA PHE A 346 -20.82 -9.37 3.57
C PHE A 346 -22.06 -9.04 4.43
N THR A 347 -23.27 -9.24 3.93
CA THR A 347 -24.52 -8.89 4.64
C THR A 347 -25.71 -9.69 4.12
N ASP A 348 -26.55 -10.14 5.06
CA ASP A 348 -27.83 -10.83 4.78
C ASP A 348 -29.00 -9.84 4.69
N ASN A 349 -28.78 -8.53 4.93
CA ASN A 349 -29.83 -7.52 4.88
C ASN A 349 -30.20 -7.19 3.43
N ALA A 350 -31.37 -7.61 2.99
CA ALA A 350 -31.84 -7.43 1.61
C ALA A 350 -31.84 -5.97 1.15
N VAL A 351 -32.19 -5.01 2.03
CA VAL A 351 -32.16 -3.56 1.69
C VAL A 351 -30.72 -3.09 1.43
N THR A 352 -29.77 -3.56 2.21
CA THR A 352 -28.36 -3.23 2.04
C THR A 352 -27.78 -3.90 0.79
N VAL A 353 -28.20 -5.13 0.48
CA VAL A 353 -27.78 -5.84 -0.75
C VAL A 353 -28.29 -5.09 -1.99
N ASP A 354 -29.56 -4.72 -2.04
CA ASP A 354 -30.15 -3.97 -3.18
C ASP A 354 -29.47 -2.60 -3.38
N ALA A 355 -29.29 -1.84 -2.29
CA ALA A 355 -28.56 -0.57 -2.34
C ALA A 355 -27.10 -0.73 -2.79
N GLY A 356 -26.44 -1.81 -2.38
CA GLY A 356 -25.09 -2.14 -2.76
C GLY A 356 -24.96 -2.60 -4.20
N GLU A 357 -25.92 -3.36 -4.71
CA GLU A 357 -25.98 -3.74 -6.12
C GLU A 357 -26.04 -2.50 -7.01
N GLN A 358 -26.91 -1.55 -6.72
CA GLN A 358 -27.00 -0.28 -7.44
C GLN A 358 -25.70 0.52 -7.36
N ALA A 359 -25.11 0.60 -6.16
CA ALA A 359 -23.83 1.29 -5.96
C ALA A 359 -22.72 0.69 -6.82
N LEU A 360 -22.55 -0.65 -6.79
CA LEU A 360 -21.50 -1.35 -7.56
C LEU A 360 -21.68 -1.13 -9.08
N ARG A 361 -22.90 -1.23 -9.59
CA ARG A 361 -23.19 -0.98 -11.02
C ARG A 361 -22.85 0.44 -11.47
N ILE A 362 -23.06 1.43 -10.62
CA ILE A 362 -22.74 2.83 -10.92
C ILE A 362 -21.23 3.08 -10.81
N ILE A 363 -20.60 2.65 -9.72
CA ILE A 363 -19.19 2.96 -9.43
C ILE A 363 -18.27 2.25 -10.43
N CYS A 364 -18.56 1.00 -10.81
CA CYS A 364 -17.70 0.22 -11.71
C CYS A 364 -17.54 0.83 -13.11
N ALA A 365 -18.43 1.74 -13.53
CA ALA A 365 -18.29 2.51 -14.76
C ALA A 365 -16.98 3.33 -14.79
N GLY A 366 -16.41 3.68 -13.64
CA GLY A 366 -15.14 4.39 -13.52
C GLY A 366 -13.90 3.49 -13.51
N PHE A 367 -14.02 2.17 -13.30
CA PHE A 367 -12.87 1.29 -13.05
C PHE A 367 -11.87 1.27 -14.22
N ILE A 368 -12.33 1.07 -15.44
CA ILE A 368 -11.44 1.02 -16.62
C ILE A 368 -10.68 2.34 -16.76
N VAL A 369 -11.36 3.46 -16.55
CA VAL A 369 -10.77 4.80 -16.64
C VAL A 369 -9.76 5.03 -15.52
N SER A 370 -9.99 4.49 -14.32
CA SER A 370 -9.07 4.60 -13.19
C SER A 370 -7.70 3.99 -13.47
N ALA A 371 -7.60 3.01 -14.39
CA ALA A 371 -6.33 2.43 -14.82
C ALA A 371 -5.35 3.51 -15.31
N VAL A 372 -5.83 4.59 -15.93
CA VAL A 372 -5.00 5.70 -16.41
C VAL A 372 -4.38 6.45 -15.23
N SER A 373 -5.18 6.86 -14.26
CA SER A 373 -4.72 7.65 -13.12
C SER A 373 -3.78 6.86 -12.23
N ILE A 374 -4.09 5.59 -11.89
CA ILE A 374 -3.23 4.76 -11.04
C ILE A 374 -1.90 4.42 -11.73
N THR A 375 -1.92 4.11 -13.03
CA THR A 375 -0.69 3.82 -13.79
C THR A 375 0.17 5.08 -13.91
N ALA A 376 -0.43 6.24 -14.17
CA ALA A 376 0.30 7.51 -14.26
C ALA A 376 0.93 7.90 -12.91
N CYS A 377 0.22 7.76 -11.80
CA CYS A 377 0.76 8.00 -10.45
C CYS A 377 1.97 7.09 -10.17
N GLY A 378 1.83 5.78 -10.42
CA GLY A 378 2.93 4.84 -10.24
C GLY A 378 4.14 5.11 -11.12
N ALA A 379 3.90 5.53 -12.38
CA ALA A 379 4.95 5.90 -13.31
C ALA A 379 5.69 7.18 -12.88
N LEU A 380 4.95 8.21 -12.42
CA LEU A 380 5.53 9.45 -11.89
C LEU A 380 6.37 9.18 -10.64
N GLU A 381 5.92 8.31 -9.75
CA GLU A 381 6.71 7.87 -8.60
C GLU A 381 8.00 7.16 -9.04
N GLY A 382 7.93 6.27 -10.03
CA GLY A 382 9.10 5.61 -10.62
C GLY A 382 10.08 6.60 -11.29
N LEU A 383 9.56 7.69 -11.89
CA LEU A 383 10.36 8.79 -12.45
C LEU A 383 10.97 9.71 -11.36
N GLY A 384 10.69 9.45 -10.07
CA GLY A 384 11.10 10.35 -8.99
C GLY A 384 10.29 11.65 -8.91
N LYS A 385 9.11 11.68 -9.52
CA LYS A 385 8.19 12.83 -9.56
C LYS A 385 7.06 12.66 -8.57
N GLY A 386 7.37 12.58 -7.27
CA GLY A 386 6.38 12.34 -6.21
C GLY A 386 5.32 13.44 -6.11
N VAL A 387 5.71 14.73 -6.17
CA VAL A 387 4.77 15.84 -6.07
C VAL A 387 3.71 15.84 -7.19
N PRO A 388 4.05 15.65 -8.48
CA PRO A 388 3.04 15.48 -9.52
C PRO A 388 2.09 14.31 -9.29
N SER A 389 2.56 13.17 -8.76
CA SER A 389 1.72 12.04 -8.36
C SER A 389 0.72 12.44 -7.26
N LEU A 390 1.19 13.14 -6.22
CA LEU A 390 0.33 13.63 -5.15
C LEU A 390 -0.74 14.62 -5.65
N VAL A 391 -0.39 15.51 -6.57
CA VAL A 391 -1.36 16.46 -7.17
C VAL A 391 -2.50 15.71 -7.85
N ILE A 392 -2.20 14.65 -8.61
CA ILE A 392 -3.22 13.81 -9.25
C ILE A 392 -4.11 13.14 -8.18
N SER A 393 -3.51 12.61 -7.13
CA SER A 393 -4.26 11.95 -6.04
C SER A 393 -5.11 12.94 -5.24
N LEU A 394 -4.61 14.14 -4.94
CA LEU A 394 -5.40 15.21 -4.31
C LEU A 394 -6.57 15.64 -5.18
N LEU A 395 -6.32 15.79 -6.48
CA LEU A 395 -7.38 16.12 -7.44
C LEU A 395 -8.48 15.05 -7.40
N ARG A 396 -8.10 13.77 -7.43
CA ARG A 396 -9.02 12.64 -7.39
C ARG A 396 -9.81 12.57 -6.08
N TYR A 397 -9.09 12.44 -4.95
CA TYR A 397 -9.70 12.07 -3.66
C TYR A 397 -10.30 13.25 -2.89
N VAL A 398 -9.84 14.48 -3.15
CA VAL A 398 -10.26 15.65 -2.36
C VAL A 398 -11.02 16.65 -3.22
N VAL A 399 -10.38 17.10 -4.32
CA VAL A 399 -10.87 18.25 -5.08
C VAL A 399 -12.10 17.92 -5.95
N ILE A 400 -12.18 16.69 -6.47
CA ILE A 400 -13.29 16.32 -7.37
C ILE A 400 -14.32 15.47 -6.64
N ILE A 401 -13.93 14.32 -6.08
CA ILE A 401 -14.92 13.33 -5.62
C ILE A 401 -15.72 13.83 -4.41
N ILE A 402 -15.11 14.50 -3.43
CA ILE A 402 -15.84 14.99 -2.25
C ILE A 402 -16.85 16.09 -2.61
N PRO A 403 -16.49 17.16 -3.35
CA PRO A 403 -17.46 18.16 -3.77
C PRO A 403 -18.52 17.60 -4.73
N ALA A 404 -18.14 16.72 -5.67
CA ALA A 404 -19.09 16.08 -6.57
C ALA A 404 -20.10 15.21 -5.81
N ALA A 405 -19.63 14.40 -4.85
CA ALA A 405 -20.51 13.59 -4.01
C ALA A 405 -21.49 14.45 -3.21
N TRP A 406 -21.00 15.56 -2.63
CA TRP A 406 -21.84 16.48 -1.88
C TRP A 406 -22.88 17.19 -2.76
N LEU A 407 -22.49 17.67 -3.96
CA LEU A 407 -23.40 18.34 -4.89
C LEU A 407 -24.44 17.37 -5.47
N LEU A 408 -23.99 16.22 -5.98
CA LEU A 408 -24.86 15.24 -6.62
C LEU A 408 -25.80 14.58 -5.61
N SER A 409 -25.38 14.42 -4.35
CA SER A 409 -26.25 13.87 -3.30
C SER A 409 -27.49 14.75 -3.02
N ARG A 410 -27.38 16.06 -3.25
CA ARG A 410 -28.53 16.98 -3.10
C ARG A 410 -29.62 16.81 -4.18
N SER A 411 -29.21 16.41 -5.38
CA SER A 411 -30.12 16.23 -6.53
C SER A 411 -30.60 14.79 -6.69
N PHE A 412 -29.74 13.81 -6.40
CA PHE A 412 -29.96 12.38 -6.66
C PHE A 412 -29.95 11.52 -5.37
N GLY A 413 -29.96 12.15 -4.19
CA GLY A 413 -29.87 11.41 -2.92
C GLY A 413 -28.56 10.62 -2.81
N ALA A 414 -28.59 9.49 -2.11
CA ALA A 414 -27.41 8.64 -1.91
C ALA A 414 -26.79 8.13 -3.23
N GLN A 415 -27.60 7.93 -4.28
CA GLN A 415 -27.09 7.52 -5.59
C GLN A 415 -26.16 8.56 -6.20
N GLY A 416 -26.37 9.85 -5.92
CA GLY A 416 -25.50 10.93 -6.35
C GLY A 416 -24.04 10.76 -5.86
N VAL A 417 -23.85 10.19 -4.66
CA VAL A 417 -22.52 9.89 -4.13
C VAL A 417 -21.80 8.85 -5.00
N TRP A 418 -22.52 7.85 -5.49
CA TRP A 418 -21.93 6.80 -6.35
C TRP A 418 -21.54 7.33 -7.73
N HIS A 419 -22.32 8.27 -8.28
CA HIS A 419 -21.98 8.92 -9.54
C HIS A 419 -20.72 9.81 -9.44
N ALA A 420 -20.40 10.33 -8.28
CA ALA A 420 -19.16 11.10 -8.08
C ALA A 420 -17.89 10.29 -8.36
N PHE A 421 -17.92 8.95 -8.17
CA PHE A 421 -16.75 8.09 -8.40
C PHE A 421 -16.32 8.09 -9.87
N TRP A 422 -17.21 7.70 -10.80
CA TRP A 422 -16.83 7.63 -12.21
C TRP A 422 -16.55 9.02 -12.81
N LEU A 423 -17.25 10.06 -12.33
CA LEU A 423 -16.99 11.44 -12.74
C LEU A 423 -15.58 11.88 -12.34
N ALA A 424 -15.20 11.59 -11.09
CA ALA A 424 -13.83 11.88 -10.62
C ALA A 424 -12.77 11.13 -11.42
N GLU A 425 -13.02 9.86 -11.78
CA GLU A 425 -12.08 9.09 -12.59
C GLU A 425 -11.89 9.68 -13.99
N LEU A 426 -12.95 10.14 -14.66
CA LEU A 426 -12.86 10.76 -15.99
C LEU A 426 -11.99 12.02 -15.97
N VAL A 427 -12.25 12.93 -15.02
CA VAL A 427 -11.51 14.18 -14.90
C VAL A 427 -10.06 13.93 -14.50
N THR A 428 -9.86 13.03 -13.53
CA THR A 428 -8.51 12.70 -13.04
C THR A 428 -7.68 11.97 -14.09
N ALA A 429 -8.27 11.08 -14.87
CA ALA A 429 -7.56 10.39 -15.95
C ALA A 429 -7.04 11.37 -17.02
N ALA A 430 -7.87 12.35 -17.40
CA ALA A 430 -7.44 13.39 -18.34
C ALA A 430 -6.28 14.22 -17.76
N ALA A 431 -6.39 14.67 -16.50
CA ALA A 431 -5.34 15.42 -15.81
C ALA A 431 -4.06 14.57 -15.67
N ALA A 432 -4.18 13.29 -15.25
CA ALA A 432 -3.08 12.37 -15.07
C ALA A 432 -2.29 12.15 -16.37
N GLN A 433 -2.99 11.98 -17.49
CA GLN A 433 -2.36 11.81 -18.79
C GLN A 433 -1.61 13.07 -19.24
N LEU A 434 -2.15 14.26 -18.97
CA LEU A 434 -1.49 15.53 -19.28
C LEU A 434 -0.23 15.72 -18.43
N VAL A 435 -0.34 15.46 -17.12
CA VAL A 435 0.78 15.55 -16.18
C VAL A 435 1.87 14.53 -16.55
N TYR A 436 1.52 13.27 -16.79
CA TYR A 436 2.48 12.24 -17.19
C TYR A 436 3.23 12.63 -18.47
N LYS A 437 2.52 13.07 -19.53
CA LYS A 437 3.14 13.50 -20.79
C LYS A 437 4.10 14.66 -20.62
N ARG A 438 3.87 15.54 -19.64
CA ARG A 438 4.76 16.68 -19.35
C ARG A 438 6.07 16.24 -18.71
N PHE A 439 6.06 15.22 -17.85
CA PHE A 439 7.22 14.79 -17.06
C PHE A 439 7.94 13.57 -17.61
N SER A 440 7.37 12.86 -18.59
CA SER A 440 7.95 11.68 -19.24
C SER A 440 8.75 11.98 -20.53
N LYS A 441 8.86 13.26 -20.91
CA LYS A 441 9.62 13.73 -22.10
C LYS A 441 11.11 13.81 -21.83
#